data_31d424628b3f28e84c5a68710d085305
#
_entry.id   31d424628b3f28e84c5a68710d085305
#
_cell.length_a   1.000
_cell.length_b   1.000
_cell.length_c   1.000
_cell.angle_alpha   90.00
_cell.angle_beta   90.00
_cell.angle_gamma   90.00
#
_symmetry.space_group_name_H-M   'P 1'
#
loop_
_entity.id
_entity.type
_entity.pdbx_description
1 polymer ?
#
loop_
_entity_poly.entity_id
_entity_poly.type
_entity_poly.pdbx_seq_one_letter_code
_entity_poly.pdbx_strand_id
1 'polypeptide(L)'
;MRAGALGRGPGQARRGENKVNVRPIAGAVLGLLMLTVTACGGGGSGPGAGDGKGDKAKDATAAQSEQSEAVVTIAPENGAKAVDTSGALRIGAAKGRLTEVVVKDGKGTKVDGKITGDGASWTPSTHLAASTTYSVHAVAKDSEGRTAAEDSRFTTLTPKNTFVGTFTPEDGSKVGVGMPFSVRFTRGITNPEDVEKAITIKTEPAVEVEGHWFGNDRLDFRPEKYWKAGTKVTVDLNLDGVEGRDDVYGKQAKTVSFTVGRSQVSVVDAKKHTMQVVRDGKTVKTVPVTTGAPGYETWNGQMVITERLAVTRMNGETVGYGGEYDIKDVPHAMRLSTSGTFIHGNYWGGDAFGNRNSSHGCIGLRDVRGGWDKGAPARWFFENSIIGDVVVVKNSEDATIAPDNGLNGWNMSWEKWKA
;
A
#
# COMPACT_ATOMS: atom_id res chain seq x y z
N MET A 1 -34.01 -17.69 -52.88
CA MET A 1 -35.45 -18.02 -52.76
C MET A 1 -35.74 -18.38 -51.31
N ARG A 2 -36.65 -17.62 -50.70
CA ARG A 2 -37.53 -17.87 -49.52
C ARG A 2 -36.90 -18.63 -48.34
N ALA A 3 -36.64 -18.02 -47.17
CA ALA A 3 -37.63 -17.52 -46.17
C ALA A 3 -38.32 -18.67 -45.38
N GLY A 4 -38.13 -18.68 -44.08
CA GLY A 4 -38.91 -19.47 -43.11
C GLY A 4 -38.43 -19.20 -41.67
N ALA A 5 -39.05 -18.24 -41.02
CA ALA A 5 -38.90 -17.90 -39.59
C ALA A 5 -39.82 -18.76 -38.73
N LEU A 6 -39.56 -18.73 -37.40
CA LEU A 6 -40.41 -18.89 -36.22
C LEU A 6 -39.58 -19.67 -35.16
N GLY A 7 -39.12 -19.19 -34.07
CA GLY A 7 -39.81 -18.40 -33.08
C GLY A 7 -40.24 -19.29 -31.90
N ARG A 8 -39.53 -19.26 -30.76
CA ARG A 8 -40.10 -19.45 -29.43
C ARG A 8 -39.15 -18.92 -28.34
N GLY A 9 -39.69 -18.07 -27.53
CA GLY A 9 -39.03 -17.26 -26.51
C GLY A 9 -38.80 -17.94 -25.15
N PRO A 10 -38.38 -17.18 -24.13
CA PRO A 10 -37.58 -17.68 -22.99
C PRO A 10 -38.46 -18.08 -21.80
N GLY A 11 -38.04 -19.15 -21.13
CA GLY A 11 -38.57 -19.60 -19.86
C GLY A 11 -38.08 -18.73 -18.69
N GLN A 12 -38.99 -18.10 -18.03
CA GLN A 12 -38.79 -17.39 -16.76
C GLN A 12 -38.47 -18.38 -15.63
N ALA A 13 -37.30 -18.23 -15.00
CA ALA A 13 -37.00 -18.86 -13.73
C ALA A 13 -37.41 -17.92 -12.57
N ARG A 14 -38.20 -18.44 -11.67
CA ARG A 14 -38.81 -17.77 -10.52
C ARG A 14 -37.75 -17.37 -9.49
N ARG A 15 -37.80 -16.12 -9.05
CA ARG A 15 -37.16 -15.60 -7.84
C ARG A 15 -37.75 -16.25 -6.61
N GLY A 16 -36.93 -16.91 -5.80
CA GLY A 16 -37.26 -17.26 -4.41
C GLY A 16 -36.90 -16.09 -3.48
N GLU A 17 -37.88 -15.45 -2.92
CA GLU A 17 -37.74 -14.46 -1.85
C GLU A 17 -37.55 -15.20 -0.51
N ASN A 18 -36.36 -15.08 0.08
CA ASN A 18 -36.16 -15.45 1.48
C ASN A 18 -36.45 -14.21 2.37
N LYS A 19 -37.62 -14.23 3.03
CA LYS A 19 -37.97 -13.27 4.08
C LYS A 19 -37.20 -13.65 5.36
N VAL A 20 -36.27 -12.81 5.78
CA VAL A 20 -35.69 -12.85 7.11
C VAL A 20 -36.58 -12.07 8.06
N ASN A 21 -37.18 -12.77 9.01
CA ASN A 21 -37.98 -12.21 10.10
C ASN A 21 -37.07 -11.52 11.12
N VAL A 22 -37.16 -10.21 11.23
CA VAL A 22 -36.61 -9.43 12.33
C VAL A 22 -37.66 -9.25 13.39
N ARG A 23 -37.44 -9.79 14.57
CA ARG A 23 -38.26 -9.52 15.77
C ARG A 23 -37.74 -8.26 16.47
N PRO A 24 -38.58 -7.31 16.88
CA PRO A 24 -38.18 -6.20 17.70
C PRO A 24 -38.13 -6.60 19.18
N ILE A 25 -37.06 -6.27 19.87
CA ILE A 25 -36.98 -6.30 21.33
C ILE A 25 -37.28 -4.89 21.80
N ALA A 26 -38.45 -4.75 22.46
CA ALA A 26 -38.86 -3.55 23.12
C ALA A 26 -38.40 -3.54 24.58
N GLY A 27 -38.04 -2.37 25.05
CA GLY A 27 -38.27 -1.96 26.43
C GLY A 27 -37.12 -2.00 27.38
N ALA A 28 -36.67 -0.90 27.91
CA ALA A 28 -37.12 -0.41 29.22
C ALA A 28 -36.36 0.89 29.55
N VAL A 29 -37.15 1.89 29.76
CA VAL A 29 -36.82 3.18 30.40
C VAL A 29 -36.86 2.96 31.92
N LEU A 30 -35.88 3.48 32.64
CA LEU A 30 -35.89 4.01 34.06
C LEU A 30 -34.44 4.24 34.44
N GLY A 31 -33.96 5.31 35.04
CA GLY A 31 -34.58 6.28 35.88
C GLY A 31 -33.58 7.39 36.18
N LEU A 32 -34.12 8.53 36.26
CA LEU A 32 -33.56 9.80 36.69
C LEU A 32 -33.13 9.76 38.14
N LEU A 33 -31.90 10.19 38.50
CA LEU A 33 -31.56 10.58 39.85
C LEU A 33 -30.77 11.89 39.80
N MET A 34 -31.50 12.97 40.10
CA MET A 34 -30.97 14.26 40.48
C MET A 34 -30.45 14.19 41.94
N LEU A 35 -29.24 14.59 42.20
CA LEU A 35 -28.76 14.91 43.51
C LEU A 35 -28.41 16.38 43.55
N THR A 36 -29.34 17.16 44.12
CA THR A 36 -29.13 18.54 44.54
C THR A 36 -28.42 18.55 45.91
N VAL A 37 -27.27 19.19 45.99
CA VAL A 37 -26.63 19.51 47.28
C VAL A 37 -26.89 20.99 47.58
N THR A 38 -27.77 21.20 48.55
CA THR A 38 -28.09 22.49 49.13
C THR A 38 -27.04 22.84 50.15
N ALA A 39 -26.44 24.02 49.99
CA ALA A 39 -25.63 24.67 51.04
C ALA A 39 -26.58 25.32 52.08
N CYS A 40 -26.42 24.95 53.32
CA CYS A 40 -27.06 25.70 54.42
C CYS A 40 -25.96 26.38 55.24
N GLY A 41 -26.10 27.69 55.30
CA GLY A 41 -25.38 28.54 56.23
C GLY A 41 -25.98 28.45 57.63
N GLY A 42 -25.18 28.62 58.63
CA GLY A 42 -25.61 28.76 60.03
C GLY A 42 -24.67 29.70 60.72
N GLY A 43 -25.19 30.87 61.09
CA GLY A 43 -24.51 31.87 61.87
C GLY A 43 -24.52 31.56 63.38
N GLY A 44 -23.57 32.07 64.07
CA GLY A 44 -23.49 32.06 65.54
C GLY A 44 -22.62 33.21 66.02
N SER A 45 -23.32 34.16 66.61
CA SER A 45 -22.76 35.38 67.25
C SER A 45 -22.19 35.10 68.64
N GLY A 46 -21.15 35.84 69.03
CA GLY A 46 -20.76 35.99 70.42
C GLY A 46 -19.45 36.77 70.57
N PRO A 47 -19.41 37.82 71.42
CA PRO A 47 -18.34 38.80 71.42
C PRO A 47 -17.27 38.50 72.44
N GLY A 48 -16.02 38.92 72.16
CA GLY A 48 -14.94 38.95 73.12
C GLY A 48 -13.87 39.98 72.74
N ALA A 49 -13.81 41.05 73.49
CA ALA A 49 -12.81 42.10 73.32
C ALA A 49 -11.42 41.65 73.84
N GLY A 50 -10.38 42.08 73.16
CA GLY A 50 -9.00 41.95 73.63
C GLY A 50 -8.05 42.79 72.79
N ASP A 51 -7.62 43.87 73.32
CA ASP A 51 -6.57 44.78 72.86
C ASP A 51 -5.23 44.08 72.58
N GLY A 52 -4.50 44.44 71.55
CA GLY A 52 -3.13 44.03 71.30
C GLY A 52 -2.51 44.65 70.07
N LYS A 53 -1.91 45.80 70.22
CA LYS A 53 -0.84 46.48 69.46
C LYS A 53 -0.34 45.86 68.18
N GLY A 54 -0.39 46.72 67.22
CA GLY A 54 0.34 46.88 65.95
C GLY A 54 1.59 46.07 65.68
N ASP A 55 1.54 45.49 64.49
CA ASP A 55 2.72 45.33 63.68
C ASP A 55 2.34 45.57 62.20
N LYS A 56 3.21 46.37 61.55
CA LYS A 56 3.06 46.82 60.21
C LYS A 56 3.05 45.57 59.26
N ALA A 57 1.91 45.22 58.73
CA ALA A 57 1.83 44.36 57.56
C ALA A 57 2.49 45.14 56.44
N LYS A 58 3.63 44.61 55.94
CA LYS A 58 4.20 44.97 54.66
C LYS A 58 3.16 44.59 53.61
N ASP A 59 2.73 45.58 52.87
CA ASP A 59 2.03 45.37 51.58
C ASP A 59 2.88 44.43 50.73
N ALA A 60 2.52 43.16 50.68
CA ALA A 60 2.94 42.28 49.65
C ALA A 60 2.06 42.65 48.45
N THR A 61 2.56 43.60 47.67
CA THR A 61 2.06 43.86 46.31
C THR A 61 2.13 42.52 45.59
N ALA A 62 1.01 41.86 45.43
CA ALA A 62 0.89 40.73 44.50
C ALA A 62 1.32 41.26 43.14
N ALA A 63 2.52 40.89 42.72
CA ALA A 63 2.98 41.15 41.37
C ALA A 63 1.92 40.53 40.46
N GLN A 64 1.07 41.34 39.85
CA GLN A 64 0.24 40.92 38.74
C GLN A 64 1.22 40.39 37.68
N SER A 65 1.26 39.10 37.49
CA SER A 65 2.00 38.52 36.37
C SER A 65 1.43 39.14 35.11
N GLU A 66 2.20 40.00 34.47
CA GLU A 66 1.80 40.61 33.19
C GLU A 66 1.47 39.49 32.22
N GLN A 67 0.30 39.57 31.63
CA GLN A 67 -0.18 38.59 30.65
C GLN A 67 0.75 38.60 29.42
N SER A 68 1.04 37.43 28.85
CA SER A 68 1.86 37.34 27.64
C SER A 68 1.24 38.12 26.47
N GLU A 69 2.08 38.84 25.72
CA GLU A 69 1.66 39.47 24.46
C GLU A 69 1.59 38.50 23.29
N ALA A 70 2.15 37.29 23.42
CA ALA A 70 2.09 36.27 22.39
C ALA A 70 0.63 35.87 22.10
N VAL A 71 0.29 35.75 20.83
CA VAL A 71 -1.02 35.30 20.36
C VAL A 71 -0.85 34.02 19.62
N VAL A 72 -1.41 32.93 20.09
CA VAL A 72 -1.46 31.64 19.44
C VAL A 72 -2.72 31.59 18.56
N THR A 73 -2.60 31.14 17.33
CA THR A 73 -3.71 30.90 16.41
C THR A 73 -3.72 29.45 15.96
N ILE A 74 -4.87 28.80 16.01
CA ILE A 74 -5.06 27.43 15.56
C ILE A 74 -6.17 27.42 14.50
N ALA A 75 -5.86 26.94 13.32
CA ALA A 75 -6.83 26.59 12.30
C ALA A 75 -6.82 25.06 12.13
N PRO A 76 -7.98 24.40 12.04
CA PRO A 76 -9.34 24.95 12.05
C PRO A 76 -9.79 25.40 13.45
N GLU A 77 -10.89 26.16 13.49
CA GLU A 77 -11.48 26.63 14.75
C GLU A 77 -11.90 25.48 15.66
N ASN A 78 -11.93 25.75 16.97
CA ASN A 78 -12.36 24.76 17.95
C ASN A 78 -13.80 24.30 17.71
N GLY A 79 -14.00 22.98 17.67
CA GLY A 79 -15.28 22.33 17.38
C GLY A 79 -15.58 22.13 15.89
N ALA A 80 -14.69 22.53 14.98
CA ALA A 80 -14.87 22.36 13.55
C ALA A 80 -15.07 20.89 13.17
N LYS A 81 -15.94 20.65 12.20
CA LYS A 81 -16.27 19.31 11.67
C LYS A 81 -16.04 19.28 10.16
N ALA A 82 -15.89 18.07 9.63
CA ALA A 82 -15.65 17.84 8.22
C ALA A 82 -14.44 18.63 7.68
N VAL A 83 -13.38 18.73 8.50
CA VAL A 83 -12.15 19.41 8.17
C VAL A 83 -11.36 18.60 7.16
N ASP A 84 -10.78 19.26 6.16
CA ASP A 84 -9.91 18.61 5.18
C ASP A 84 -8.73 17.91 5.86
N THR A 85 -8.36 16.76 5.33
CA THR A 85 -7.28 15.93 5.86
C THR A 85 -5.89 16.47 5.51
N SER A 86 -5.81 17.34 4.51
CA SER A 86 -4.55 17.96 4.07
C SER A 86 -4.65 19.49 4.07
N GLY A 87 -3.60 20.15 4.55
CA GLY A 87 -3.45 21.61 4.48
C GLY A 87 -4.36 22.45 5.38
N ALA A 88 -5.37 21.87 6.05
CA ALA A 88 -6.29 22.61 6.90
C ALA A 88 -5.73 22.90 8.30
N LEU A 89 -4.95 21.98 8.87
CA LEU A 89 -4.33 22.19 10.18
C LEU A 89 -3.11 23.10 10.08
N ARG A 90 -3.20 24.26 10.68
CA ARG A 90 -2.12 25.26 10.76
C ARG A 90 -2.12 25.88 12.14
N ILE A 91 -0.95 26.01 12.74
CA ILE A 91 -0.78 26.64 14.03
C ILE A 91 0.23 27.76 13.88
N GLY A 92 -0.08 28.93 14.38
CA GLY A 92 0.77 30.11 14.29
C GLY A 92 0.95 30.84 15.60
N ALA A 93 2.00 31.65 15.70
CA ALA A 93 2.20 32.61 16.79
C ALA A 93 2.50 34.00 16.24
N ALA A 94 1.84 35.01 16.80
CA ALA A 94 2.16 36.42 16.59
C ALA A 94 2.64 37.06 17.93
N LYS A 95 3.50 38.08 17.84
CA LYS A 95 4.12 38.73 19.00
C LYS A 95 4.84 37.79 19.94
N GLY A 96 5.29 36.64 19.44
CA GLY A 96 5.98 35.59 20.20
C GLY A 96 6.39 34.46 19.29
N ARG A 97 6.87 33.36 19.86
CA ARG A 97 7.33 32.18 19.14
C ARG A 97 6.71 30.90 19.74
N LEU A 98 6.26 30.00 18.89
CA LEU A 98 5.84 28.66 19.29
C LEU A 98 7.02 27.94 19.98
N THR A 99 6.79 27.41 21.17
CA THR A 99 7.76 26.61 21.93
C THR A 99 7.34 25.16 22.04
N GLU A 100 6.02 24.89 21.98
CA GLU A 100 5.47 23.57 22.07
C GLU A 100 4.21 23.47 21.19
N VAL A 101 4.08 22.39 20.45
CA VAL A 101 2.86 22.00 19.74
C VAL A 101 2.66 20.50 19.90
N VAL A 102 1.53 20.11 20.42
CA VAL A 102 1.13 18.72 20.61
C VAL A 102 -0.22 18.51 19.91
N VAL A 103 -0.21 17.70 18.88
CA VAL A 103 -1.43 17.25 18.18
C VAL A 103 -1.59 15.76 18.42
N LYS A 104 -2.79 15.32 18.83
CA LYS A 104 -3.10 13.91 19.10
C LYS A 104 -4.43 13.53 18.48
N ASP A 105 -4.51 12.32 17.97
CA ASP A 105 -5.77 11.69 17.57
C ASP A 105 -6.60 11.24 18.78
N GLY A 106 -7.83 10.76 18.54
CA GLY A 106 -8.73 10.27 19.58
C GLY A 106 -8.22 9.04 20.35
N LYS A 107 -7.14 8.40 19.89
CA LYS A 107 -6.47 7.26 20.55
C LYS A 107 -5.24 7.71 21.33
N GLY A 108 -4.88 9.00 21.27
CA GLY A 108 -3.70 9.54 21.90
C GLY A 108 -2.42 9.45 21.08
N THR A 109 -2.48 9.00 19.84
CA THR A 109 -1.34 8.95 18.92
C THR A 109 -0.96 10.37 18.53
N LYS A 110 0.32 10.72 18.65
CA LYS A 110 0.82 12.04 18.25
C LYS A 110 0.90 12.14 16.73
N VAL A 111 0.56 13.33 16.22
CA VAL A 111 0.82 13.75 14.85
C VAL A 111 2.17 14.44 14.80
N ASP A 112 3.07 13.94 13.96
CA ASP A 112 4.37 14.55 13.74
C ASP A 112 4.24 15.84 12.93
N GLY A 113 5.07 16.84 13.28
CA GLY A 113 5.11 18.12 12.60
C GLY A 113 6.33 18.94 13.01
N LYS A 114 6.53 20.06 12.34
CA LYS A 114 7.68 20.94 12.57
C LYS A 114 7.24 22.36 12.91
N ILE A 115 7.83 22.93 13.97
CA ILE A 115 7.86 24.36 14.21
C ILE A 115 8.91 24.97 13.25
N THR A 116 8.57 26.05 12.57
CA THR A 116 9.52 26.79 11.71
C THR A 116 10.69 27.36 12.54
N GLY A 117 11.85 27.56 11.91
CA GLY A 117 13.07 28.02 12.61
C GLY A 117 12.91 29.38 13.30
N ASP A 118 12.00 30.21 12.85
CA ASP A 118 11.60 31.49 13.46
C ASP A 118 10.55 31.33 14.56
N GLY A 119 9.99 30.12 14.74
CA GLY A 119 8.93 29.85 15.69
C GLY A 119 7.56 30.41 15.32
N ALA A 120 7.39 30.92 14.10
CA ALA A 120 6.16 31.61 13.68
C ALA A 120 5.02 30.65 13.38
N SER A 121 5.31 29.44 12.92
CA SER A 121 4.28 28.46 12.53
C SER A 121 4.68 27.01 12.77
N TRP A 122 3.67 26.17 12.80
CA TRP A 122 3.80 24.72 12.81
C TRP A 122 2.83 24.11 11.79
N THR A 123 3.28 23.07 11.09
CA THR A 123 2.45 22.27 10.18
C THR A 123 2.72 20.79 10.40
N PRO A 124 1.72 19.91 10.17
CA PRO A 124 1.93 18.48 10.24
C PRO A 124 2.88 18.03 9.10
N SER A 125 3.67 17.00 9.37
CA SER A 125 4.60 16.42 8.39
C SER A 125 3.90 15.55 7.33
N THR A 126 2.66 15.10 7.62
CA THR A 126 1.83 14.26 6.76
C THR A 126 0.38 14.74 6.84
N HIS A 127 -0.46 14.25 5.92
CA HIS A 127 -1.91 14.46 6.01
C HIS A 127 -2.48 13.82 7.29
N LEU A 128 -3.70 14.22 7.66
CA LEU A 128 -4.44 13.67 8.79
C LEU A 128 -5.32 12.50 8.33
N ALA A 129 -5.59 11.55 9.23
CA ALA A 129 -6.54 10.47 8.96
C ALA A 129 -7.97 11.00 8.83
N ALA A 130 -8.76 10.36 7.98
CA ALA A 130 -10.17 10.69 7.80
C ALA A 130 -11.01 10.26 9.01
N SER A 131 -12.20 10.87 9.19
CA SER A 131 -13.18 10.54 10.25
C SER A 131 -12.59 10.54 11.65
N THR A 132 -11.55 11.33 11.89
CA THR A 132 -10.74 11.30 13.12
C THR A 132 -10.86 12.62 13.86
N THR A 133 -11.08 12.54 15.17
CA THR A 133 -11.07 13.72 16.05
C THR A 133 -9.64 13.97 16.56
N TYR A 134 -9.17 15.18 16.40
CA TYR A 134 -7.87 15.64 16.88
C TYR A 134 -8.01 16.64 18.02
N SER A 135 -7.08 16.58 18.96
CA SER A 135 -6.85 17.61 19.98
C SER A 135 -5.50 18.29 19.72
N VAL A 136 -5.49 19.60 19.82
CA VAL A 136 -4.30 20.44 19.61
C VAL A 136 -4.06 21.20 20.90
N HIS A 137 -2.81 21.20 21.38
CA HIS A 137 -2.30 22.07 22.44
C HIS A 137 -1.08 22.79 21.90
N ALA A 138 -1.08 24.12 21.92
CA ALA A 138 0.01 24.95 21.44
C ALA A 138 0.41 26.01 22.47
N VAL A 139 1.71 26.19 22.67
CA VAL A 139 2.29 27.17 23.59
C VAL A 139 3.24 28.07 22.82
N ALA A 140 3.11 29.38 23.06
CA ALA A 140 4.05 30.40 22.59
C ALA A 140 4.63 31.20 23.74
N LYS A 141 5.80 31.78 23.53
CA LYS A 141 6.46 32.74 24.45
C LYS A 141 6.67 34.07 23.75
N ASP A 142 6.40 35.14 24.45
CA ASP A 142 6.73 36.50 24.01
C ASP A 142 8.23 36.85 24.21
N SER A 143 8.61 38.09 23.91
CA SER A 143 9.99 38.56 24.05
C SER A 143 10.50 38.59 25.50
N GLU A 144 9.59 38.61 26.47
CA GLU A 144 9.90 38.62 27.93
C GLU A 144 9.82 37.21 28.54
N GLY A 145 9.54 36.20 27.72
CA GLY A 145 9.47 34.79 28.14
C GLY A 145 8.14 34.39 28.79
N ARG A 146 7.13 35.29 28.81
CA ARG A 146 5.78 34.98 29.30
C ARG A 146 5.07 34.06 28.32
N THR A 147 4.31 33.11 28.83
CA THR A 147 3.65 32.08 28.02
C THR A 147 2.19 32.41 27.70
N ALA A 148 1.78 32.13 26.47
CA ALA A 148 0.39 32.01 26.08
C ALA A 148 0.13 30.59 25.54
N ALA A 149 -0.98 29.98 25.90
CA ALA A 149 -1.37 28.65 25.40
C ALA A 149 -2.77 28.68 24.84
N GLU A 150 -3.00 27.84 23.81
CA GLU A 150 -4.30 27.68 23.16
C GLU A 150 -4.58 26.20 22.96
N ASP A 151 -5.81 25.79 23.19
CA ASP A 151 -6.32 24.43 22.98
C ASP A 151 -7.44 24.42 21.93
N SER A 152 -7.41 23.46 21.02
CA SER A 152 -8.44 23.27 20.02
C SER A 152 -8.77 21.80 19.82
N ARG A 153 -9.97 21.53 19.35
CA ARG A 153 -10.43 20.20 18.97
C ARG A 153 -11.25 20.29 17.69
N PHE A 154 -10.98 19.39 16.75
CA PHE A 154 -11.72 19.32 15.49
C PHE A 154 -11.85 17.89 15.02
N THR A 155 -12.72 17.66 14.02
CA THR A 155 -12.93 16.33 13.41
C THR A 155 -12.79 16.45 11.90
N THR A 156 -11.97 15.59 11.30
CA THR A 156 -11.75 15.53 9.86
C THR A 156 -13.00 14.99 9.14
N LEU A 157 -13.05 15.26 7.84
CA LEU A 157 -14.14 14.80 6.96
C LEU A 157 -14.31 13.27 7.01
N THR A 158 -15.53 12.82 6.77
CA THR A 158 -15.84 11.40 6.58
C THR A 158 -16.08 11.16 5.08
N PRO A 159 -15.16 10.47 4.39
CA PRO A 159 -15.27 10.25 2.96
C PRO A 159 -16.52 9.44 2.60
N LYS A 160 -17.25 9.89 1.57
CA LYS A 160 -18.36 9.14 0.96
C LYS A 160 -17.85 8.09 -0.02
N ASN A 161 -16.76 8.40 -0.70
CA ASN A 161 -16.12 7.51 -1.66
C ASN A 161 -14.68 7.21 -1.22
N THR A 162 -14.28 5.95 -1.37
CA THR A 162 -12.96 5.51 -0.95
C THR A 162 -12.28 4.65 -2.00
N PHE A 163 -10.94 4.60 -1.93
CA PHE A 163 -10.13 3.62 -2.64
C PHE A 163 -9.28 2.82 -1.66
N VAL A 164 -8.86 1.65 -2.10
CA VAL A 164 -7.86 0.81 -1.41
C VAL A 164 -6.81 0.35 -2.42
N GLY A 165 -5.60 0.12 -1.95
CA GLY A 165 -4.52 -0.49 -2.70
C GLY A 165 -4.38 -1.97 -2.34
N THR A 166 -4.47 -2.87 -3.31
CA THR A 166 -4.02 -4.25 -3.17
C THR A 166 -2.54 -4.29 -3.52
N PHE A 167 -1.74 -4.97 -2.71
CA PHE A 167 -0.30 -4.94 -2.88
C PHE A 167 0.30 -6.34 -3.04
N THR A 168 1.44 -6.37 -3.66
CA THR A 168 2.29 -7.55 -3.81
C THR A 168 3.76 -7.11 -3.61
N PRO A 169 4.62 -7.89 -2.91
CA PRO A 169 4.34 -9.19 -2.33
C PRO A 169 3.50 -9.13 -1.04
N GLU A 170 3.02 -10.28 -0.57
CA GLU A 170 2.28 -10.41 0.69
C GLU A 170 3.17 -10.07 1.89
N ASP A 171 2.53 -9.56 2.96
CA ASP A 171 3.21 -9.26 4.22
C ASP A 171 3.86 -10.50 4.84
N GLY A 172 5.09 -10.35 5.35
CA GLY A 172 5.89 -11.42 5.93
C GLY A 172 6.49 -12.39 4.91
N SER A 173 6.28 -12.19 3.60
CA SER A 173 6.75 -13.12 2.57
C SER A 173 8.26 -13.07 2.34
N LYS A 174 8.80 -14.15 1.74
CA LYS A 174 10.16 -14.23 1.22
C LYS A 174 10.11 -14.35 -0.30
N VAL A 175 10.76 -13.41 -0.99
CA VAL A 175 10.66 -13.25 -2.44
C VAL A 175 12.03 -13.29 -3.13
N GLY A 176 12.05 -13.48 -4.46
CA GLY A 176 13.25 -13.41 -5.27
C GLY A 176 13.73 -11.97 -5.50
N VAL A 177 14.94 -11.83 -5.99
CA VAL A 177 15.65 -10.54 -6.15
C VAL A 177 14.99 -9.57 -7.15
N GLY A 178 14.13 -10.07 -8.02
CA GLY A 178 13.43 -9.25 -9.02
C GLY A 178 12.06 -8.74 -8.57
N MET A 179 11.62 -9.03 -7.35
CA MET A 179 10.28 -8.64 -6.88
C MET A 179 10.18 -7.14 -6.62
N PRO A 180 9.42 -6.35 -7.38
CA PRO A 180 9.08 -4.99 -6.97
C PRO A 180 8.02 -5.01 -5.86
N PHE A 181 7.88 -3.92 -5.11
CA PHE A 181 6.66 -3.69 -4.36
C PHE A 181 5.66 -3.03 -5.30
N SER A 182 4.52 -3.65 -5.54
CA SER A 182 3.49 -3.18 -6.47
C SER A 182 2.18 -2.94 -5.72
N VAL A 183 1.56 -1.79 -5.96
CA VAL A 183 0.23 -1.46 -5.44
C VAL A 183 -0.72 -1.24 -6.60
N ARG A 184 -1.86 -1.93 -6.59
CA ARG A 184 -2.95 -1.70 -7.54
C ARG A 184 -4.15 -1.12 -6.81
N PHE A 185 -4.60 0.02 -7.26
CA PHE A 185 -5.70 0.78 -6.67
C PHE A 185 -7.05 0.36 -7.24
N THR A 186 -8.07 0.28 -6.39
CA THR A 186 -9.44 -0.09 -6.80
C THR A 186 -10.17 1.00 -7.58
N ARG A 187 -9.60 2.20 -7.64
CA ARG A 187 -10.06 3.34 -8.43
C ARG A 187 -8.87 4.07 -9.02
N GLY A 188 -9.02 4.59 -10.22
CA GLY A 188 -7.97 5.39 -10.86
C GLY A 188 -7.62 6.63 -10.04
N ILE A 189 -6.35 6.88 -9.89
CA ILE A 189 -5.75 8.01 -9.16
C ILE A 189 -5.52 9.16 -10.14
N THR A 190 -5.89 10.39 -9.76
CA THR A 190 -5.61 11.61 -10.51
C THR A 190 -4.70 12.57 -9.75
N ASN A 191 -4.47 12.29 -8.44
CA ASN A 191 -3.52 13.01 -7.59
C ASN A 191 -2.35 12.07 -7.23
N PRO A 192 -1.52 11.64 -8.21
CA PRO A 192 -0.52 10.59 -8.01
C PRO A 192 0.56 10.99 -6.99
N GLU A 193 0.97 12.26 -6.96
CA GLU A 193 1.99 12.75 -6.03
C GLU A 193 1.58 12.61 -4.56
N ASP A 194 0.33 12.89 -4.22
CA ASP A 194 -0.16 12.82 -2.84
C ASP A 194 -0.27 11.37 -2.38
N VAL A 195 -0.70 10.47 -3.28
CA VAL A 195 -0.76 9.03 -3.01
C VAL A 195 0.66 8.45 -2.86
N GLU A 196 1.59 8.83 -3.72
CA GLU A 196 2.97 8.33 -3.67
C GLU A 196 3.70 8.82 -2.43
N LYS A 197 3.58 10.10 -2.06
CA LYS A 197 4.14 10.68 -0.82
C LYS A 197 3.64 9.98 0.46
N ALA A 198 2.45 9.38 0.41
CA ALA A 198 1.87 8.65 1.52
C ALA A 198 2.39 7.21 1.64
N ILE A 199 3.24 6.76 0.70
CA ILE A 199 3.85 5.43 0.71
C ILE A 199 5.35 5.59 0.96
N THR A 200 5.82 5.11 2.11
CA THR A 200 7.25 5.20 2.47
C THR A 200 7.87 3.81 2.47
N ILE A 201 9.03 3.68 1.81
CA ILE A 201 9.78 2.41 1.76
C ILE A 201 11.11 2.55 2.50
N LYS A 202 11.34 1.66 3.45
CA LYS A 202 12.60 1.53 4.21
C LYS A 202 13.23 0.18 3.91
N THR A 203 14.54 0.15 3.77
CA THR A 203 15.30 -1.07 3.45
C THR A 203 16.50 -1.26 4.35
N GLU A 204 16.82 -2.53 4.64
CA GLU A 204 18.02 -2.96 5.36
C GLU A 204 18.76 -4.04 4.55
N PRO A 205 19.97 -3.76 4.01
CA PRO A 205 20.67 -2.46 4.03
C PRO A 205 19.94 -1.39 3.21
N ALA A 206 20.20 -0.12 3.55
CA ALA A 206 19.58 1.01 2.86
C ALA A 206 19.96 1.04 1.37
N VAL A 207 18.96 1.22 0.50
CA VAL A 207 19.13 1.40 -0.94
C VAL A 207 18.05 2.39 -1.42
N GLU A 208 18.38 3.19 -2.43
CA GLU A 208 17.43 4.08 -3.11
C GLU A 208 16.34 3.23 -3.79
N VAL A 209 15.07 3.57 -3.52
CA VAL A 209 13.89 2.93 -4.08
C VAL A 209 12.96 4.02 -4.59
N GLU A 210 12.56 3.92 -5.85
CA GLU A 210 11.70 4.90 -6.50
C GLU A 210 10.43 4.25 -7.01
N GLY A 211 9.36 5.04 -7.02
CA GLY A 211 8.06 4.68 -7.58
C GLY A 211 7.99 4.89 -9.09
N HIS A 212 7.13 4.12 -9.76
CA HIS A 212 6.74 4.37 -11.15
C HIS A 212 5.28 3.99 -11.37
N TRP A 213 4.53 4.91 -11.97
CA TRP A 213 3.13 4.71 -12.29
C TRP A 213 2.95 4.01 -13.63
N PHE A 214 2.17 2.95 -13.64
CA PHE A 214 1.67 2.32 -14.85
C PHE A 214 0.17 2.65 -15.01
N GLY A 215 -0.13 3.56 -15.93
CA GLY A 215 -1.46 4.13 -16.03
C GLY A 215 -1.82 4.96 -14.78
N ASN A 216 -3.07 4.85 -14.34
CA ASN A 216 -3.54 5.58 -13.15
C ASN A 216 -4.01 4.67 -12.00
N ASP A 217 -3.81 3.36 -12.12
CA ASP A 217 -4.29 2.38 -11.14
C ASP A 217 -3.20 1.48 -10.55
N ARG A 218 -1.94 1.59 -11.03
CA ARG A 218 -0.84 0.79 -10.53
C ARG A 218 0.43 1.62 -10.29
N LEU A 219 1.02 1.46 -9.11
CA LEU A 219 2.29 2.06 -8.71
C LEU A 219 3.24 0.96 -8.25
N ASP A 220 4.38 0.83 -8.92
CA ASP A 220 5.42 -0.14 -8.58
C ASP A 220 6.65 0.58 -8.02
N PHE A 221 7.31 -0.03 -7.05
CA PHE A 221 8.54 0.46 -6.45
C PHE A 221 9.68 -0.54 -6.61
N ARG A 222 10.83 -0.09 -7.04
CA ARG A 222 12.04 -0.91 -7.14
C ARG A 222 13.31 -0.09 -6.95
N PRO A 223 14.46 -0.71 -6.60
CA PRO A 223 15.76 -0.08 -6.72
C PRO A 223 16.24 -0.04 -8.19
N GLU A 224 17.33 0.63 -8.45
CA GLU A 224 17.96 0.66 -9.79
C GLU A 224 18.32 -0.74 -10.30
N LYS A 225 18.92 -1.56 -9.45
CA LYS A 225 19.35 -2.95 -9.75
C LYS A 225 18.51 -3.92 -8.91
N TYR A 226 18.50 -5.20 -9.28
CA TYR A 226 17.86 -6.22 -8.46
C TYR A 226 18.27 -6.10 -7.00
N TRP A 227 17.35 -6.41 -6.11
CA TRP A 227 17.61 -6.43 -4.68
C TRP A 227 18.82 -7.31 -4.34
N LYS A 228 19.58 -6.91 -3.34
CA LYS A 228 20.56 -7.81 -2.74
C LYS A 228 19.85 -8.90 -1.93
N ALA A 229 20.35 -10.14 -2.02
CA ALA A 229 19.87 -11.23 -1.17
C ALA A 229 19.98 -10.85 0.31
N GLY A 230 18.96 -11.16 1.09
CA GLY A 230 18.88 -10.84 2.51
C GLY A 230 18.32 -9.46 2.82
N THR A 231 18.05 -8.58 1.83
CA THR A 231 17.44 -7.28 2.08
C THR A 231 16.06 -7.44 2.73
N LYS A 232 15.84 -6.70 3.82
CA LYS A 232 14.52 -6.51 4.43
C LYS A 232 13.92 -5.23 3.88
N VAL A 233 12.67 -5.29 3.49
CA VAL A 233 11.91 -4.15 2.97
C VAL A 233 10.69 -3.95 3.86
N THR A 234 10.50 -2.73 4.33
CA THR A 234 9.33 -2.30 5.10
C THR A 234 8.66 -1.16 4.36
N VAL A 235 7.37 -1.29 4.13
CA VAL A 235 6.53 -0.33 3.42
C VAL A 235 5.45 0.17 4.36
N ASP A 236 5.41 1.46 4.59
CA ASP A 236 4.35 2.13 5.32
C ASP A 236 3.36 2.71 4.31
N LEU A 237 2.18 2.12 4.21
CA LEU A 237 1.05 2.58 3.41
C LEU A 237 0.18 3.48 4.30
N ASN A 238 0.40 4.78 4.30
CA ASN A 238 -0.37 5.75 5.07
C ASN A 238 -1.39 6.46 4.17
N LEU A 239 -2.33 5.70 3.61
CA LEU A 239 -3.31 6.18 2.63
C LEU A 239 -4.62 6.69 3.26
N ASP A 240 -4.88 6.44 4.56
CA ASP A 240 -6.12 6.86 5.22
C ASP A 240 -6.24 8.38 5.25
N GLY A 241 -7.21 8.91 4.52
CA GLY A 241 -7.44 10.35 4.37
C GLY A 241 -6.68 11.00 3.21
N VAL A 242 -5.90 10.27 2.43
CA VAL A 242 -5.28 10.81 1.20
C VAL A 242 -6.33 10.96 0.10
N GLU A 243 -6.47 12.13 -0.47
CA GLU A 243 -7.33 12.35 -1.63
C GLU A 243 -6.62 11.89 -2.90
N GLY A 244 -6.97 10.70 -3.39
CA GLY A 244 -6.36 10.13 -4.61
C GLY A 244 -6.97 10.67 -5.90
N ARG A 245 -8.16 11.22 -5.83
CA ARG A 245 -8.90 11.96 -6.85
C ARG A 245 -10.03 12.71 -6.18
N ASP A 246 -10.67 13.66 -6.89
CA ASP A 246 -11.75 14.50 -6.38
C ASP A 246 -12.80 13.70 -5.60
N ASP A 247 -13.00 14.03 -4.33
CA ASP A 247 -13.92 13.41 -3.38
C ASP A 247 -13.74 11.89 -3.15
N VAL A 248 -12.58 11.33 -3.48
CA VAL A 248 -12.27 9.90 -3.25
C VAL A 248 -10.98 9.75 -2.46
N TYR A 249 -11.09 9.23 -1.25
CA TYR A 249 -10.04 9.16 -0.27
C TYR A 249 -9.55 7.73 -0.02
N GLY A 250 -8.28 7.58 0.25
CA GLY A 250 -7.72 6.32 0.71
C GLY A 250 -8.28 5.92 2.08
N LYS A 251 -8.29 4.61 2.35
CA LYS A 251 -8.84 4.02 3.58
C LYS A 251 -7.84 3.21 4.38
N GLN A 252 -6.61 3.05 3.89
CA GLN A 252 -5.62 2.16 4.49
C GLN A 252 -4.53 2.93 5.21
N ALA A 253 -4.26 2.51 6.48
CA ALA A 253 -3.02 2.80 7.18
C ALA A 253 -2.44 1.44 7.61
N LYS A 254 -1.37 0.99 6.96
CA LYS A 254 -0.83 -0.37 7.16
C LYS A 254 0.66 -0.40 6.88
N THR A 255 1.41 -1.08 7.75
CA THR A 255 2.80 -1.44 7.50
C THR A 255 2.88 -2.85 6.93
N VAL A 256 3.64 -3.05 5.87
CA VAL A 256 3.90 -4.32 5.19
C VAL A 256 5.40 -4.54 5.17
N SER A 257 5.84 -5.77 5.37
CA SER A 257 7.25 -6.13 5.30
C SER A 257 7.46 -7.40 4.47
N PHE A 258 8.62 -7.49 3.81
CA PHE A 258 9.03 -8.71 3.15
C PHE A 258 10.56 -8.83 3.16
N THR A 259 11.06 -10.05 2.94
CA THR A 259 12.49 -10.33 2.89
C THR A 259 12.87 -10.85 1.50
N VAL A 260 13.91 -10.29 0.94
CA VAL A 260 14.51 -10.77 -0.31
C VAL A 260 15.34 -12.03 -0.01
N GLY A 261 15.01 -13.11 -0.69
CA GLY A 261 15.72 -14.38 -0.53
C GLY A 261 17.07 -14.41 -1.24
N ARG A 262 17.44 -15.62 -1.65
CA ARG A 262 18.64 -15.80 -2.48
C ARG A 262 18.50 -15.12 -3.84
N SER A 263 19.61 -14.77 -4.45
CA SER A 263 19.62 -14.32 -5.84
C SER A 263 19.44 -15.53 -6.78
N GLN A 264 18.40 -15.51 -7.62
CA GLN A 264 18.30 -16.42 -8.75
C GLN A 264 17.83 -15.67 -9.99
N VAL A 265 18.66 -15.73 -11.04
CA VAL A 265 18.37 -15.21 -12.37
C VAL A 265 18.57 -16.34 -13.37
N SER A 266 17.50 -16.75 -14.05
CA SER A 266 17.54 -17.82 -15.06
C SER A 266 17.60 -17.20 -16.44
N VAL A 267 18.63 -17.54 -17.21
CA VAL A 267 18.84 -16.98 -18.56
C VAL A 267 18.45 -18.00 -19.60
N VAL A 268 17.41 -17.73 -20.35
CA VAL A 268 16.91 -18.51 -21.49
C VAL A 268 17.51 -17.95 -22.77
N ASP A 269 18.21 -18.77 -23.51
CA ASP A 269 18.69 -18.47 -24.86
C ASP A 269 17.77 -19.18 -25.86
N ALA A 270 16.84 -18.45 -26.48
CA ALA A 270 15.84 -18.99 -27.38
C ALA A 270 16.45 -19.62 -28.63
N LYS A 271 17.58 -19.07 -29.12
CA LYS A 271 18.30 -19.60 -30.29
C LYS A 271 19.08 -20.87 -29.98
N LYS A 272 19.57 -21.02 -28.75
CA LYS A 272 20.32 -22.20 -28.29
C LYS A 272 19.41 -23.25 -27.64
N HIS A 273 18.13 -22.94 -27.45
CA HIS A 273 17.14 -23.81 -26.80
C HIS A 273 17.60 -24.28 -25.39
N THR A 274 18.26 -23.40 -24.65
CA THR A 274 18.81 -23.72 -23.33
C THR A 274 18.44 -22.66 -22.31
N MET A 275 18.30 -23.07 -21.05
CA MET A 275 18.18 -22.20 -19.90
C MET A 275 19.30 -22.46 -18.91
N GLN A 276 20.04 -21.42 -18.53
CA GLN A 276 21.00 -21.46 -17.43
C GLN A 276 20.39 -20.88 -16.17
N VAL A 277 20.31 -21.66 -15.10
CA VAL A 277 19.89 -21.19 -13.79
C VAL A 277 21.10 -20.71 -13.03
N VAL A 278 21.16 -19.40 -12.79
CA VAL A 278 22.27 -18.75 -12.08
C VAL A 278 21.80 -18.38 -10.68
N ARG A 279 22.46 -18.92 -9.67
CA ARG A 279 22.18 -18.65 -8.27
C ARG A 279 23.41 -18.07 -7.60
N ASP A 280 23.24 -16.90 -6.95
CA ASP A 280 24.34 -16.18 -6.27
C ASP A 280 25.59 -16.04 -7.17
N GLY A 281 25.35 -15.71 -8.46
CA GLY A 281 26.39 -15.51 -9.47
C GLY A 281 27.00 -16.80 -10.08
N LYS A 282 26.53 -17.99 -9.67
CA LYS A 282 27.04 -19.28 -10.18
C LYS A 282 25.96 -20.04 -10.95
N THR A 283 26.30 -20.57 -12.12
CA THR A 283 25.41 -21.48 -12.84
C THR A 283 25.27 -22.79 -12.06
N VAL A 284 24.08 -23.04 -11.54
CA VAL A 284 23.76 -24.25 -10.75
C VAL A 284 23.16 -25.37 -11.61
N LYS A 285 22.54 -25.01 -12.74
CA LYS A 285 21.98 -25.98 -13.69
C LYS A 285 21.83 -25.37 -15.07
N THR A 286 22.04 -26.18 -16.10
CA THR A 286 21.66 -25.89 -17.48
C THR A 286 20.59 -26.88 -17.91
N VAL A 287 19.48 -26.38 -18.46
CA VAL A 287 18.30 -27.17 -18.81
C VAL A 287 17.99 -26.96 -20.28
N PRO A 288 17.79 -28.02 -21.09
CA PRO A 288 17.23 -27.91 -22.41
C PRO A 288 15.79 -27.40 -22.32
N VAL A 289 15.42 -26.44 -23.17
CA VAL A 289 14.08 -25.84 -23.21
C VAL A 289 13.55 -25.80 -24.63
N THR A 290 12.26 -25.51 -24.78
CA THR A 290 11.63 -25.05 -26.00
C THR A 290 10.95 -23.72 -25.71
N THR A 291 10.96 -22.79 -26.67
CA THR A 291 10.31 -21.48 -26.57
C THR A 291 9.27 -21.32 -27.69
N GLY A 292 8.74 -20.14 -27.90
CA GLY A 292 7.72 -19.87 -28.93
C GLY A 292 8.18 -20.22 -30.32
N ALA A 293 7.34 -20.94 -31.06
CA ALA A 293 7.54 -21.28 -32.48
C ALA A 293 7.54 -20.01 -33.36
N PRO A 294 8.02 -20.10 -34.62
CA PRO A 294 7.89 -19.01 -35.59
C PRO A 294 6.43 -18.52 -35.71
N GLY A 295 6.22 -17.20 -35.54
CA GLY A 295 4.91 -16.56 -35.48
C GLY A 295 4.27 -16.52 -34.05
N TYR A 296 4.91 -17.14 -33.07
CA TYR A 296 4.51 -17.18 -31.66
C TYR A 296 5.71 -17.01 -30.75
N GLU A 297 6.66 -16.22 -31.15
CA GLU A 297 7.94 -16.05 -30.42
C GLU A 297 7.74 -15.64 -28.98
N THR A 298 8.63 -16.08 -28.12
CA THR A 298 8.66 -15.67 -26.73
C THR A 298 9.23 -14.27 -26.59
N TRP A 299 8.62 -13.37 -25.82
CA TRP A 299 9.16 -12.04 -25.51
C TRP A 299 10.61 -12.10 -25.04
N ASN A 300 11.47 -11.23 -25.55
CA ASN A 300 12.78 -10.97 -24.94
C ASN A 300 12.63 -10.13 -23.66
N GLY A 301 13.66 -10.11 -22.84
CA GLY A 301 13.76 -9.23 -21.67
C GLY A 301 13.70 -9.95 -20.35
N GLN A 302 13.53 -9.16 -19.31
CA GLN A 302 13.58 -9.56 -17.92
C GLN A 302 12.14 -9.74 -17.40
N MET A 303 11.80 -10.95 -17.00
CA MET A 303 10.46 -11.28 -16.51
C MET A 303 10.51 -11.81 -15.09
N VAL A 304 9.59 -11.37 -14.24
CA VAL A 304 9.50 -11.77 -12.84
C VAL A 304 8.48 -12.88 -12.68
N ILE A 305 8.82 -13.93 -11.95
CA ILE A 305 7.86 -14.98 -11.57
C ILE A 305 6.86 -14.39 -10.59
N THR A 306 5.61 -14.25 -11.01
CA THR A 306 4.53 -13.63 -10.22
C THR A 306 3.58 -14.63 -9.58
N GLU A 307 3.51 -15.84 -10.12
CA GLU A 307 2.60 -16.90 -9.68
C GLU A 307 3.24 -18.27 -9.87
N ARG A 308 2.94 -19.21 -8.98
CA ARG A 308 3.41 -20.60 -9.07
C ARG A 308 2.25 -21.55 -8.86
N LEU A 309 2.00 -22.39 -9.84
CA LEU A 309 0.88 -23.35 -9.90
C LEU A 309 1.44 -24.77 -10.10
N ALA A 310 1.20 -25.66 -9.16
CA ALA A 310 1.66 -27.04 -9.26
C ALA A 310 1.06 -27.73 -10.51
N VAL A 311 -0.22 -27.49 -10.76
CA VAL A 311 -0.94 -27.89 -11.97
C VAL A 311 -1.93 -26.79 -12.33
N THR A 312 -2.07 -26.48 -13.61
CA THR A 312 -3.05 -25.49 -14.09
C THR A 312 -3.60 -25.88 -15.46
N ARG A 313 -4.72 -25.27 -15.83
CA ARG A 313 -5.21 -25.30 -17.21
C ARG A 313 -4.63 -24.13 -17.99
N MET A 314 -4.13 -24.38 -19.18
CA MET A 314 -3.75 -23.35 -20.14
C MET A 314 -4.69 -23.39 -21.33
N ASN A 315 -5.45 -22.32 -21.53
CA ASN A 315 -6.43 -22.17 -22.60
C ASN A 315 -6.09 -20.92 -23.42
N GLY A 316 -5.88 -21.10 -24.72
CA GLY A 316 -5.55 -20.05 -25.68
C GLY A 316 -6.60 -18.94 -25.74
N GLU A 317 -7.87 -19.22 -25.47
CA GLU A 317 -8.94 -18.22 -25.45
C GLU A 317 -8.68 -17.12 -24.42
N THR A 318 -8.05 -17.46 -23.29
CA THR A 318 -7.79 -16.49 -22.19
C THR A 318 -6.66 -15.52 -22.49
N VAL A 319 -5.88 -15.78 -23.54
CA VAL A 319 -4.67 -15.01 -23.88
C VAL A 319 -4.65 -14.58 -25.37
N GLY A 320 -5.80 -14.63 -26.04
CA GLY A 320 -5.96 -14.09 -27.39
C GLY A 320 -5.60 -15.04 -28.52
N TYR A 321 -5.31 -16.32 -28.24
CA TYR A 321 -5.02 -17.35 -29.27
C TYR A 321 -6.26 -18.17 -29.63
N GLY A 322 -7.48 -17.69 -29.32
CA GLY A 322 -8.72 -18.42 -29.64
C GLY A 322 -8.70 -19.83 -29.08
N GLY A 323 -9.19 -20.79 -29.85
CA GLY A 323 -9.24 -22.22 -29.47
C GLY A 323 -8.01 -23.03 -29.87
N GLU A 324 -6.86 -22.44 -30.20
CA GLU A 324 -5.68 -23.15 -30.71
C GLU A 324 -5.13 -24.20 -29.73
N TYR A 325 -5.29 -23.98 -28.42
CA TYR A 325 -4.95 -24.99 -27.41
C TYR A 325 -5.85 -24.89 -26.18
N ASP A 326 -6.08 -26.05 -25.55
CA ASP A 326 -6.76 -26.21 -24.25
C ASP A 326 -6.17 -27.42 -23.53
N ILE A 327 -5.17 -27.14 -22.66
CA ILE A 327 -4.44 -28.17 -21.92
C ILE A 327 -4.81 -28.07 -20.45
N LYS A 328 -5.52 -29.09 -19.93
CA LYS A 328 -6.19 -29.03 -18.62
C LYS A 328 -5.28 -29.28 -17.43
N ASP A 329 -4.12 -29.89 -17.61
CA ASP A 329 -3.27 -30.46 -16.57
C ASP A 329 -1.77 -30.13 -16.78
N VAL A 330 -1.49 -28.87 -17.12
CA VAL A 330 -0.11 -28.37 -17.29
C VAL A 330 0.60 -28.33 -15.94
N PRO A 331 1.68 -29.13 -15.74
CA PRO A 331 2.36 -29.18 -14.46
C PRO A 331 3.38 -28.03 -14.31
N HIS A 332 3.67 -27.67 -13.06
CA HIS A 332 4.77 -26.81 -12.64
C HIS A 332 4.83 -25.47 -13.39
N ALA A 333 3.67 -24.81 -13.51
CA ALA A 333 3.55 -23.56 -14.23
C ALA A 333 3.91 -22.36 -13.35
N MET A 334 4.70 -21.43 -13.89
CA MET A 334 5.06 -20.17 -13.26
C MET A 334 4.80 -19.02 -14.23
N ARG A 335 3.97 -18.07 -13.84
CA ARG A 335 3.56 -16.93 -14.65
C ARG A 335 4.66 -15.87 -14.72
N LEU A 336 4.92 -15.36 -15.91
CA LEU A 336 5.93 -14.35 -16.22
C LEU A 336 5.32 -13.02 -16.73
N SER A 337 4.08 -13.08 -17.26
CA SER A 337 3.41 -11.88 -17.80
C SER A 337 1.91 -11.93 -17.56
N THR A 338 1.25 -10.78 -17.62
CA THR A 338 -0.22 -10.69 -17.61
C THR A 338 -0.83 -11.15 -18.93
N SER A 339 -0.09 -11.03 -20.03
CA SER A 339 -0.52 -11.53 -21.36
C SER A 339 -0.43 -13.05 -21.51
N GLY A 340 -0.02 -13.79 -20.47
CA GLY A 340 -0.09 -15.26 -20.48
C GLY A 340 1.20 -15.98 -20.83
N THR A 341 2.37 -15.32 -20.76
CA THR A 341 3.64 -16.02 -20.87
C THR A 341 3.94 -16.77 -19.57
N PHE A 342 4.24 -18.05 -19.67
CA PHE A 342 4.63 -18.93 -18.57
C PHE A 342 5.95 -19.63 -18.85
N ILE A 343 6.61 -20.08 -17.78
CA ILE A 343 7.55 -21.17 -17.82
C ILE A 343 6.89 -22.37 -17.14
N HIS A 344 6.83 -23.54 -17.81
CA HIS A 344 6.01 -24.65 -17.33
C HIS A 344 6.55 -26.02 -17.74
N GLY A 345 6.09 -27.05 -17.06
CA GLY A 345 6.30 -28.42 -17.46
C GLY A 345 5.53 -28.76 -18.75
N ASN A 346 6.21 -29.39 -19.66
CA ASN A 346 5.67 -29.78 -20.96
C ASN A 346 5.93 -31.26 -21.19
N TYR A 347 4.87 -32.10 -21.11
CA TYR A 347 4.93 -33.54 -21.28
C TYR A 347 4.64 -33.97 -22.74
N TRP A 348 4.23 -33.02 -23.60
CA TRP A 348 3.89 -33.25 -24.99
C TRP A 348 4.97 -32.76 -25.97
N GLY A 349 6.04 -32.13 -25.50
CA GLY A 349 7.06 -31.49 -26.34
C GLY A 349 7.98 -32.43 -27.09
N GLY A 350 7.96 -33.73 -26.79
CA GLY A 350 8.75 -34.75 -27.47
C GLY A 350 10.25 -34.41 -27.52
N ASP A 351 10.78 -34.28 -28.74
CA ASP A 351 12.18 -33.98 -29.05
C ASP A 351 12.49 -32.48 -29.17
N ALA A 352 11.52 -31.59 -28.88
CA ALA A 352 11.73 -30.15 -29.06
C ALA A 352 12.76 -29.57 -28.09
N PHE A 353 12.88 -30.12 -26.86
CA PHE A 353 13.76 -29.60 -25.83
C PHE A 353 15.24 -29.64 -26.23
N GLY A 354 15.86 -28.48 -26.35
CA GLY A 354 17.25 -28.33 -26.79
C GLY A 354 17.43 -28.36 -28.32
N ASN A 355 16.36 -28.55 -29.11
CA ASN A 355 16.46 -28.72 -30.54
C ASN A 355 15.66 -27.68 -31.35
N ARG A 356 14.46 -27.31 -30.93
CA ARG A 356 13.62 -26.34 -31.65
C ARG A 356 12.62 -25.64 -30.73
N ASN A 357 12.11 -24.52 -31.20
CA ASN A 357 11.02 -23.77 -30.59
C ASN A 357 9.68 -24.25 -31.10
N SER A 358 8.70 -24.52 -30.23
CA SER A 358 7.45 -25.20 -30.61
C SER A 358 6.22 -24.78 -29.78
N SER A 359 6.33 -23.79 -28.92
CA SER A 359 5.20 -23.32 -28.10
C SER A 359 4.50 -22.10 -28.69
N HIS A 360 3.42 -21.63 -28.07
CA HIS A 360 2.74 -20.38 -28.36
C HIS A 360 3.26 -19.22 -27.46
N GLY A 361 4.58 -19.12 -27.31
CA GLY A 361 5.23 -18.05 -26.55
C GLY A 361 5.67 -18.43 -25.12
N CYS A 362 5.22 -19.54 -24.58
CA CYS A 362 5.68 -20.03 -23.27
C CYS A 362 7.07 -20.70 -23.34
N ILE A 363 7.75 -20.80 -22.21
CA ILE A 363 9.00 -21.53 -22.05
C ILE A 363 8.68 -22.92 -21.51
N GLY A 364 8.83 -23.95 -22.36
CA GLY A 364 8.57 -25.33 -21.98
C GLY A 364 9.83 -26.05 -21.46
N LEU A 365 9.71 -26.71 -20.32
CA LEU A 365 10.70 -27.63 -19.78
C LEU A 365 10.16 -29.05 -19.79
N ARG A 366 11.00 -30.05 -20.03
CA ARG A 366 10.58 -31.44 -20.02
C ARG A 366 9.95 -31.81 -18.69
N ASP A 367 8.78 -32.46 -18.76
CA ASP A 367 8.04 -33.00 -17.63
C ASP A 367 7.28 -34.27 -18.02
N VAL A 368 6.58 -34.87 -17.05
CA VAL A 368 5.61 -35.95 -17.28
C VAL A 368 4.20 -35.45 -16.96
N ARG A 369 3.19 -36.04 -17.59
CA ARG A 369 1.80 -35.71 -17.28
C ARG A 369 1.53 -35.91 -15.76
N GLY A 370 0.91 -34.90 -15.13
CA GLY A 370 0.68 -34.88 -13.68
C GLY A 370 1.90 -34.50 -12.81
N GLY A 371 3.08 -34.26 -13.40
CA GLY A 371 4.23 -33.70 -12.70
C GLY A 371 4.84 -34.57 -11.59
N TRP A 372 4.60 -35.90 -11.60
CA TRP A 372 5.02 -36.79 -10.51
C TRP A 372 6.51 -37.18 -10.55
N ASP A 373 7.18 -37.02 -11.68
CA ASP A 373 8.60 -37.38 -11.83
C ASP A 373 9.50 -36.38 -11.10
N LYS A 374 10.15 -36.86 -10.02
CA LYS A 374 11.10 -36.07 -9.23
C LYS A 374 12.37 -35.70 -9.99
N GLY A 375 12.70 -36.43 -11.04
CA GLY A 375 13.86 -36.18 -11.91
C GLY A 375 13.58 -35.19 -13.03
N ALA A 376 12.31 -34.81 -13.26
CA ALA A 376 11.93 -33.92 -14.35
C ALA A 376 12.53 -32.51 -14.19
N PRO A 377 13.13 -31.96 -15.27
CA PRO A 377 13.69 -30.60 -15.23
C PRO A 377 12.72 -29.52 -14.80
N ALA A 378 11.44 -29.59 -15.23
CA ALA A 378 10.42 -28.62 -14.86
C ALA A 378 10.11 -28.67 -13.37
N ARG A 379 9.93 -29.87 -12.82
CA ARG A 379 9.72 -30.04 -11.37
C ARG A 379 10.87 -29.50 -10.57
N TRP A 380 12.10 -29.85 -10.95
CA TRP A 380 13.30 -29.31 -10.27
C TRP A 380 13.31 -27.80 -10.30
N PHE A 381 13.05 -27.17 -11.46
CA PHE A 381 13.03 -25.72 -11.58
C PHE A 381 11.92 -25.09 -10.72
N PHE A 382 10.73 -25.66 -10.75
CA PHE A 382 9.60 -25.22 -9.93
C PHE A 382 9.92 -25.28 -8.42
N GLU A 383 10.42 -26.40 -7.93
CA GLU A 383 10.75 -26.59 -6.51
C GLU A 383 11.92 -25.67 -6.06
N ASN A 384 12.79 -25.30 -6.99
CA ASN A 384 13.95 -24.45 -6.73
C ASN A 384 13.74 -22.97 -7.08
N SER A 385 12.55 -22.56 -7.50
CA SER A 385 12.19 -21.17 -7.78
C SER A 385 11.22 -20.63 -6.73
N ILE A 386 11.24 -19.31 -6.51
CA ILE A 386 10.29 -18.60 -5.65
C ILE A 386 9.67 -17.45 -6.44
N ILE A 387 8.51 -16.95 -5.97
CA ILE A 387 7.92 -15.72 -6.51
C ILE A 387 8.94 -14.59 -6.37
N GLY A 388 9.11 -13.79 -7.42
CA GLY A 388 10.12 -12.73 -7.47
C GLY A 388 11.48 -13.16 -8.06
N ASP A 389 11.72 -14.45 -8.36
CA ASP A 389 12.87 -14.86 -9.17
C ASP A 389 12.74 -14.33 -10.60
N VAL A 390 13.88 -14.10 -11.26
CA VAL A 390 13.93 -13.51 -12.59
C VAL A 390 14.21 -14.56 -13.65
N VAL A 391 13.49 -14.46 -14.76
CA VAL A 391 13.74 -15.18 -16.00
C VAL A 391 14.07 -14.15 -17.07
N VAL A 392 15.30 -14.21 -17.61
CA VAL A 392 15.77 -13.35 -18.70
C VAL A 392 15.73 -14.14 -19.99
N VAL A 393 14.95 -13.69 -20.96
CA VAL A 393 14.92 -14.30 -22.31
C VAL A 393 15.75 -13.44 -23.25
N LYS A 394 16.59 -14.09 -24.04
CA LYS A 394 17.41 -13.45 -25.08
C LYS A 394 17.44 -14.28 -26.36
N ASN A 395 17.81 -13.61 -27.45
CA ASN A 395 17.94 -14.22 -28.77
C ASN A 395 16.63 -14.86 -29.28
N SER A 396 15.49 -14.40 -28.83
CA SER A 396 14.21 -14.59 -29.48
C SER A 396 14.04 -13.56 -30.60
N GLU A 397 13.24 -13.84 -31.59
CA GLU A 397 12.96 -12.90 -32.70
C GLU A 397 11.85 -11.90 -32.36
N ASP A 398 11.24 -12.01 -31.16
CA ASP A 398 10.23 -11.07 -30.70
C ASP A 398 10.84 -9.79 -30.06
N ALA A 399 9.99 -8.81 -29.83
CA ALA A 399 10.33 -7.57 -29.11
C ALA A 399 10.66 -7.85 -27.63
N THR A 400 11.20 -6.84 -26.96
CA THR A 400 11.33 -6.85 -25.48
C THR A 400 9.94 -6.66 -24.86
N ILE A 401 9.61 -7.48 -23.87
CA ILE A 401 8.35 -7.39 -23.13
C ILE A 401 8.13 -6.01 -22.56
N ALA A 402 6.90 -5.48 -22.65
CA ALA A 402 6.54 -4.20 -22.10
C ALA A 402 6.68 -4.21 -20.54
N PRO A 403 7.17 -3.14 -19.94
CA PRO A 403 7.41 -3.06 -18.49
C PRO A 403 6.16 -3.29 -17.63
N ASP A 404 4.99 -2.89 -18.12
CA ASP A 404 3.68 -3.03 -17.49
C ASP A 404 3.04 -4.40 -17.68
N ASN A 405 3.54 -5.21 -18.61
CA ASN A 405 3.05 -6.57 -18.87
C ASN A 405 3.58 -7.55 -17.82
N GLY A 406 2.97 -7.60 -16.66
CA GLY A 406 3.45 -8.28 -15.46
C GLY A 406 4.22 -7.31 -14.54
N LEU A 407 5.13 -7.84 -13.72
CA LEU A 407 6.01 -7.04 -12.85
C LEU A 407 7.38 -6.84 -13.51
N ASN A 408 7.35 -6.44 -14.79
CA ASN A 408 8.52 -6.48 -15.67
C ASN A 408 9.16 -5.11 -15.89
N GLY A 409 9.00 -4.19 -14.94
CA GLY A 409 9.58 -2.84 -14.92
C GLY A 409 11.10 -2.79 -15.06
N TRP A 410 11.79 -3.93 -14.86
CA TRP A 410 13.25 -4.08 -15.08
C TRP A 410 13.69 -3.88 -16.54
N ASN A 411 12.76 -3.90 -17.49
CA ASN A 411 13.02 -3.60 -18.90
C ASN A 411 13.02 -2.10 -19.20
N MET A 412 12.81 -1.26 -18.20
CA MET A 412 12.89 0.20 -18.27
C MET A 412 14.20 0.67 -17.66
N SER A 413 14.88 1.65 -18.30
CA SER A 413 16.07 2.27 -17.72
C SER A 413 15.72 3.01 -16.42
N TRP A 414 16.72 3.22 -15.56
CA TRP A 414 16.49 3.89 -14.27
C TRP A 414 16.02 5.34 -14.44
N GLU A 415 16.55 6.05 -15.45
CA GLU A 415 16.14 7.41 -15.76
C GLU A 415 14.66 7.49 -16.16
N LYS A 416 14.20 6.55 -17.00
CA LYS A 416 12.78 6.47 -17.39
C LYS A 416 11.89 6.00 -16.25
N TRP A 417 12.44 5.22 -15.33
CA TRP A 417 11.70 4.76 -14.14
C TRP A 417 11.37 5.92 -13.21
N LYS A 418 12.28 6.88 -13.07
CA LYS A 418 12.13 8.06 -12.20
C LYS A 418 11.41 9.24 -12.88
N ALA A 419 11.18 9.18 -14.17
CA ALA A 419 10.46 10.19 -14.94
C ALA A 419 8.95 9.93 -14.85
#